data_6af9e4c3a55495efa31b25a264d93b78
#
_entry.id   6af9e4c3a55495efa31b25a264d93b78
#
_cell.length_a   1.000
_cell.length_b   1.000
_cell.length_c   1.000
_cell.angle_alpha   90.00
_cell.angle_beta   90.00
_cell.angle_gamma   90.00
#
_symmetry.space_group_name_H-M   'P 1'
#
loop_
_entity.id
_entity.type
_entity.pdbx_description
1 polymer ?
#
loop_
_entity_poly.entity_id
_entity_poly.type
_entity_poly.pdbx_seq_one_letter_code
_entity_poly.pdbx_strand_id
1 'polypeptide(L)'
;MTFKIDPYCGSAPAPQLLMSAWNVDPYLLFAISLVAALTWLPALRDNRIRQWLAAILLLVVAFVSPLCALSSALFSARAVHHFVLISLAAPFIWRFVFSRETFWDRVPLIFIFVFHTTMLWLWHLPVPYAWALSGNAPYWIMEVPLFLSALWLWREILDVRRPAGGALIVSAATLLQMTALGAFLTFASHPLFSPHFLTSQAYGLSPLEDQQLAGLLMWIPASLPFAAAFLFRVARALTQPSDGLLVGRTAAASRLLH
;
A
#
# COMPACT_ATOMS: atom_id res chain seq x y z
N MET A 1 -0.29 27.83 -7.90
CA MET A 1 0.75 27.83 -6.86
C MET A 1 1.88 26.94 -7.34
N THR A 2 3.08 27.47 -7.46
CA THR A 2 4.30 26.70 -7.80
C THR A 2 5.03 26.38 -6.51
N PHE A 3 5.18 25.12 -6.16
CA PHE A 3 6.00 24.67 -5.03
C PHE A 3 7.47 24.56 -5.47
N LYS A 4 8.40 24.96 -4.59
CA LYS A 4 9.81 24.58 -4.77
C LYS A 4 9.87 23.06 -4.58
N ILE A 5 10.35 22.34 -5.57
CA ILE A 5 10.51 20.89 -5.49
C ILE A 5 11.83 20.57 -4.79
N ASP A 6 11.73 19.88 -3.65
CA ASP A 6 12.86 19.48 -2.80
C ASP A 6 12.53 18.11 -2.16
N PRO A 7 12.53 17.03 -2.96
CA PRO A 7 12.03 15.73 -2.52
C PRO A 7 12.89 15.13 -1.41
N TYR A 8 12.24 14.45 -0.46
CA TYR A 8 12.91 13.73 0.64
C TYR A 8 13.95 12.71 0.15
N CYS A 9 13.67 12.00 -0.93
CA CYS A 9 14.61 11.03 -1.53
C CYS A 9 15.78 11.67 -2.29
N GLY A 10 15.95 13.00 -2.15
CA GLY A 10 16.97 13.77 -2.87
C GLY A 10 16.51 14.25 -4.26
N SER A 11 17.35 15.04 -4.91
CA SER A 11 17.10 15.52 -6.27
C SER A 11 17.05 14.34 -7.25
N ALA A 12 16.28 14.51 -8.33
CA ALA A 12 16.18 13.52 -9.40
C ALA A 12 17.58 13.14 -9.94
N PRO A 13 18.03 11.89 -9.80
CA PRO A 13 19.35 11.47 -10.27
C PRO A 13 19.38 11.40 -11.80
N ALA A 14 20.53 11.62 -12.40
CA ALA A 14 20.76 11.24 -13.79
C ALA A 14 20.81 9.70 -13.90
N PRO A 15 20.40 9.10 -15.04
CA PRO A 15 20.37 7.63 -15.20
C PRO A 15 21.70 6.95 -14.87
N GLN A 16 22.83 7.58 -15.20
CA GLN A 16 24.18 7.06 -14.95
C GLN A 16 24.56 7.03 -13.47
N LEU A 17 23.93 7.89 -12.66
CA LEU A 17 24.18 8.02 -11.22
C LEU A 17 23.15 7.30 -10.37
N LEU A 18 22.11 6.73 -10.97
CA LEU A 18 21.00 6.09 -10.25
C LEU A 18 21.48 5.03 -9.26
N MET A 19 22.38 4.14 -9.69
CA MET A 19 22.83 3.02 -8.84
C MET A 19 23.68 3.48 -7.63
N SER A 20 24.14 4.71 -7.60
CA SER A 20 24.83 5.33 -6.44
C SER A 20 23.89 6.16 -5.55
N ALA A 21 22.64 6.40 -5.98
CA ALA A 21 21.69 7.28 -5.31
C ALA A 21 20.93 6.55 -4.18
N TRP A 22 21.63 6.05 -3.18
CA TRP A 22 21.08 5.41 -1.99
C TRP A 22 20.67 6.46 -0.96
N ASN A 23 19.51 6.28 -0.35
CA ASN A 23 19.09 7.15 0.74
C ASN A 23 19.72 6.67 2.07
N VAL A 24 20.65 7.46 2.56
CA VAL A 24 21.38 7.19 3.81
C VAL A 24 20.96 8.10 4.96
N ASP A 25 19.70 8.57 4.95
CA ASP A 25 19.14 9.36 6.05
C ASP A 25 19.33 8.62 7.39
N PRO A 26 20.06 9.18 8.36
CA PRO A 26 20.36 8.51 9.62
C PRO A 26 19.11 8.23 10.46
N TYR A 27 18.10 9.10 10.39
CA TYR A 27 16.84 8.89 11.13
C TYR A 27 16.04 7.72 10.56
N LEU A 28 15.97 7.61 9.23
CA LEU A 28 15.35 6.48 8.55
C LEU A 28 16.08 5.18 8.86
N LEU A 29 17.41 5.17 8.72
CA LEU A 29 18.22 3.98 9.00
C LEU A 29 18.12 3.55 10.45
N PHE A 30 18.08 4.49 11.39
CA PHE A 30 17.84 4.21 12.80
C PHE A 30 16.44 3.60 13.01
N ALA A 31 15.41 4.16 12.41
CA ALA A 31 14.03 3.64 12.51
C ALA A 31 13.93 2.22 11.95
N ILE A 32 14.49 1.95 10.78
CA ILE A 32 14.51 0.60 10.17
C ILE A 32 15.32 -0.36 11.04
N SER A 33 16.47 0.07 11.59
CA SER A 33 17.28 -0.75 12.48
C SER A 33 16.55 -1.09 13.78
N LEU A 34 15.83 -0.13 14.35
CA LEU A 34 14.98 -0.36 15.54
C LEU A 34 13.88 -1.38 15.23
N VAL A 35 13.18 -1.20 14.11
CA VAL A 35 12.17 -2.15 13.62
C VAL A 35 12.81 -3.52 13.40
N ALA A 36 13.99 -3.60 12.77
CA ALA A 36 14.72 -4.85 12.59
C ALA A 36 15.13 -5.50 13.92
N ALA A 37 15.53 -4.72 14.91
CA ALA A 37 15.91 -5.23 16.23
C ALA A 37 14.75 -5.96 16.94
N LEU A 38 13.49 -5.66 16.60
CA LEU A 38 12.34 -6.40 17.11
C LEU A 38 12.36 -7.89 16.73
N THR A 39 13.13 -8.29 15.70
CA THR A 39 13.32 -9.70 15.32
C THR A 39 13.96 -10.54 16.45
N TRP A 40 14.66 -9.88 17.37
CA TRP A 40 15.27 -10.55 18.52
C TRP A 40 14.28 -10.88 19.64
N LEU A 41 13.04 -10.36 19.57
CA LEU A 41 12.01 -10.69 20.54
C LEU A 41 11.57 -12.16 20.38
N PRO A 42 11.49 -12.94 21.49
CA PRO A 42 11.11 -14.35 21.45
C PRO A 42 9.77 -14.59 20.74
N ALA A 43 8.82 -13.67 20.88
CA ALA A 43 7.50 -13.73 20.26
C ALA A 43 7.51 -13.71 18.73
N LEU A 44 8.61 -13.25 18.08
CA LEU A 44 8.78 -13.19 16.64
C LEU A 44 9.67 -14.32 16.09
N ARG A 45 10.35 -15.10 16.95
CA ARG A 45 11.31 -16.14 16.52
C ARG A 45 10.66 -17.36 15.87
N ASP A 46 9.37 -17.61 16.11
CA ASP A 46 8.62 -18.69 15.47
C ASP A 46 8.25 -18.33 14.02
N ASN A 47 7.48 -19.15 13.34
CA ASN A 47 7.11 -19.14 11.91
C ASN A 47 6.89 -17.77 11.23
N ARG A 48 6.95 -16.65 11.95
CA ARG A 48 6.74 -15.28 11.46
C ARG A 48 8.03 -14.56 11.07
N ILE A 49 9.22 -15.09 11.43
CA ILE A 49 10.49 -14.37 11.15
C ILE A 49 10.67 -14.11 9.66
N ARG A 50 10.32 -15.06 8.80
CA ARG A 50 10.43 -14.89 7.33
C ARG A 50 9.55 -13.76 6.81
N GLN A 51 8.32 -13.64 7.33
CA GLN A 51 7.40 -12.56 6.94
C GLN A 51 7.94 -11.20 7.39
N TRP A 52 8.51 -11.14 8.60
CA TRP A 52 9.11 -9.93 9.14
C TRP A 52 10.35 -9.49 8.35
N LEU A 53 11.24 -10.43 8.02
CA LEU A 53 12.42 -10.16 7.20
C LEU A 53 12.03 -9.70 5.79
N ALA A 54 11.01 -10.31 5.18
CA ALA A 54 10.48 -9.86 3.90
C ALA A 54 9.92 -8.43 4.00
N ALA A 55 9.22 -8.09 5.08
CA ALA A 55 8.72 -6.74 5.31
C ALA A 55 9.86 -5.72 5.43
N ILE A 56 10.91 -6.02 6.22
CA ILE A 56 12.09 -5.16 6.36
C ILE A 56 12.78 -4.98 5.00
N LEU A 57 12.99 -6.06 4.25
CA LEU A 57 13.58 -5.99 2.92
C LEU A 57 12.77 -5.05 2.00
N LEU A 58 11.44 -5.15 2.01
CA LEU A 58 10.57 -4.28 1.22
C LEU A 58 10.66 -2.81 1.65
N LEU A 59 10.77 -2.53 2.96
CA LEU A 59 10.99 -1.17 3.45
C LEU A 59 12.36 -0.63 3.03
N VAL A 60 13.41 -1.46 3.06
CA VAL A 60 14.74 -1.08 2.56
C VAL A 60 14.69 -0.82 1.06
N VAL A 61 14.01 -1.66 0.29
CA VAL A 61 13.81 -1.44 -1.16
C VAL A 61 13.06 -0.14 -1.42
N ALA A 62 12.00 0.16 -0.68
CA ALA A 62 11.23 1.37 -0.87
C ALA A 62 12.03 2.63 -0.51
N PHE A 63 12.59 2.69 0.69
CA PHE A 63 13.10 3.94 1.27
C PHE A 63 14.61 4.12 1.19
N VAL A 64 15.40 3.05 1.15
CA VAL A 64 16.87 3.11 1.19
C VAL A 64 17.49 2.91 -0.20
N SER A 65 16.90 2.03 -1.01
CA SER A 65 17.45 1.72 -2.33
C SER A 65 17.32 2.90 -3.32
N PRO A 66 17.98 2.83 -4.47
CA PRO A 66 17.83 3.83 -5.55
C PRO A 66 16.39 4.05 -6.04
N LEU A 67 15.44 3.17 -5.69
CA LEU A 67 14.02 3.38 -5.98
C LEU A 67 13.48 4.67 -5.32
N CYS A 68 13.94 5.01 -4.10
CA CYS A 68 13.58 6.27 -3.44
C CYS A 68 13.98 7.47 -4.31
N ALA A 69 15.24 7.53 -4.73
CA ALA A 69 15.72 8.61 -5.58
C ALA A 69 15.07 8.61 -6.98
N LEU A 70 14.87 7.44 -7.57
CA LEU A 70 14.19 7.32 -8.86
C LEU A 70 12.74 7.84 -8.79
N SER A 71 12.06 7.68 -7.65
CA SER A 71 10.72 8.21 -7.44
C SER A 71 10.64 9.74 -7.39
N SER A 72 11.79 10.42 -7.29
CA SER A 72 11.90 11.88 -7.48
C SER A 72 12.05 12.26 -8.96
N ALA A 73 12.52 11.33 -9.79
CA ALA A 73 12.73 11.56 -11.22
C ALA A 73 11.52 11.17 -12.07
N LEU A 74 10.84 10.07 -11.71
CA LEU A 74 9.76 9.48 -12.48
C LEU A 74 8.50 9.29 -11.64
N PHE A 75 7.35 9.65 -12.18
CA PHE A 75 6.06 9.37 -11.56
C PHE A 75 5.75 7.87 -11.57
N SER A 76 6.15 7.14 -12.63
CA SER A 76 6.05 5.68 -12.69
C SER A 76 6.86 4.99 -11.60
N ALA A 77 8.06 5.49 -11.28
CA ALA A 77 8.85 4.98 -10.16
C ALA A 77 8.20 5.28 -8.80
N ARG A 78 7.52 6.42 -8.66
CA ARG A 78 6.70 6.72 -7.47
C ARG A 78 5.54 5.73 -7.34
N ALA A 79 4.90 5.37 -8.44
CA ALA A 79 3.86 4.33 -8.44
C ALA A 79 4.42 2.97 -7.99
N VAL A 80 5.62 2.59 -8.45
CA VAL A 80 6.31 1.38 -7.97
C VAL A 80 6.66 1.47 -6.49
N HIS A 81 7.15 2.62 -6.01
CA HIS A 81 7.44 2.85 -4.59
C HIS A 81 6.18 2.62 -3.72
N HIS A 82 5.05 3.24 -4.09
CA HIS A 82 3.78 3.04 -3.39
C HIS A 82 3.27 1.59 -3.53
N PHE A 83 3.45 0.94 -4.67
CA PHE A 83 3.13 -0.48 -4.84
C PHE A 83 3.91 -1.35 -3.85
N VAL A 84 5.23 -1.13 -3.71
CA VAL A 84 6.06 -1.87 -2.76
C VAL A 84 5.56 -1.67 -1.32
N LEU A 85 5.19 -0.46 -0.94
CA LEU A 85 4.70 -0.16 0.40
C LEU A 85 3.28 -0.68 0.65
N ILE A 86 2.33 -0.33 -0.22
CA ILE A 86 0.90 -0.55 0.00
C ILE A 86 0.51 -1.99 -0.30
N SER A 87 1.00 -2.55 -1.42
CA SER A 87 0.55 -3.85 -1.89
C SER A 87 1.46 -5.00 -1.49
N LEU A 88 2.76 -4.74 -1.21
CA LEU A 88 3.71 -5.79 -0.83
C LEU A 88 4.12 -5.72 0.64
N ALA A 89 4.58 -4.58 1.17
CA ALA A 89 5.05 -4.51 2.56
C ALA A 89 3.90 -4.57 3.59
N ALA A 90 2.82 -3.83 3.35
CA ALA A 90 1.70 -3.77 4.28
C ALA A 90 1.06 -5.15 4.60
N PRO A 91 0.87 -6.09 3.64
CA PRO A 91 0.36 -7.45 3.92
C PRO A 91 1.23 -8.26 4.87
N PHE A 92 2.53 -7.99 4.95
CA PHE A 92 3.42 -8.69 5.88
C PHE A 92 3.46 -8.02 7.26
N ILE A 93 3.25 -6.70 7.33
CA ILE A 93 3.44 -5.89 8.54
C ILE A 93 2.17 -5.84 9.40
N TRP A 94 0.97 -5.85 8.83
CA TRP A 94 -0.27 -5.62 9.59
C TRP A 94 -0.41 -6.47 10.85
N ARG A 95 0.01 -7.75 10.80
CA ARG A 95 -0.10 -8.69 11.92
C ARG A 95 0.77 -8.32 13.12
N PHE A 96 1.84 -7.57 12.90
CA PHE A 96 2.74 -7.12 13.95
C PHE A 96 2.19 -5.85 14.62
N VAL A 97 1.49 -5.02 13.87
CA VAL A 97 0.85 -3.79 14.35
C VAL A 97 -0.46 -4.10 15.07
N PHE A 98 -1.27 -5.00 14.53
CA PHE A 98 -2.62 -5.33 15.03
C PHE A 98 -2.69 -6.75 15.61
N SER A 99 -1.71 -7.15 16.41
CA SER A 99 -1.62 -8.51 16.96
C SER A 99 -2.66 -8.83 18.05
N ARG A 100 -3.24 -7.83 18.67
CA ARG A 100 -4.25 -7.95 19.74
C ARG A 100 -5.56 -7.27 19.30
N GLU A 101 -6.66 -7.67 19.93
CA GLU A 101 -7.91 -6.92 19.84
C GLU A 101 -7.72 -5.53 20.47
N THR A 102 -8.09 -4.49 19.73
CA THR A 102 -7.86 -3.10 20.12
C THR A 102 -9.13 -2.29 19.87
N PHE A 103 -9.13 -1.04 20.32
CA PHE A 103 -10.17 -0.07 20.00
C PHE A 103 -10.49 -0.02 18.47
N TRP A 104 -9.50 -0.23 17.63
CA TRP A 104 -9.61 -0.25 16.17
C TRP A 104 -10.54 -1.34 15.62
N ASP A 105 -10.88 -2.37 16.40
CA ASP A 105 -11.84 -3.42 16.04
C ASP A 105 -13.28 -2.92 15.95
N ARG A 106 -13.55 -1.80 16.59
CA ARG A 106 -14.88 -1.17 16.63
C ARG A 106 -15.14 -0.23 15.45
N VAL A 107 -14.10 0.10 14.68
CA VAL A 107 -14.25 1.00 13.53
C VAL A 107 -14.95 0.26 12.40
N PRO A 108 -16.07 0.79 11.89
CA PRO A 108 -16.78 0.17 10.77
C PRO A 108 -15.90 0.05 9.53
N LEU A 109 -15.99 -1.08 8.85
CA LEU A 109 -15.20 -1.42 7.67
C LEU A 109 -15.26 -0.34 6.57
N ILE A 110 -16.44 0.28 6.41
CA ILE A 110 -16.63 1.34 5.41
C ILE A 110 -15.70 2.55 5.66
N PHE A 111 -15.47 2.93 6.92
CA PHE A 111 -14.56 4.03 7.24
C PHE A 111 -13.12 3.70 6.90
N ILE A 112 -12.69 2.45 7.13
CA ILE A 112 -11.34 1.99 6.81
C ILE A 112 -11.12 2.06 5.30
N PHE A 113 -12.09 1.54 4.53
CA PHE A 113 -12.04 1.56 3.07
C PHE A 113 -12.06 2.99 2.51
N VAL A 114 -12.99 3.81 2.97
CA VAL A 114 -13.12 5.22 2.52
C VAL A 114 -11.87 6.01 2.88
N PHE A 115 -11.33 5.84 4.09
CA PHE A 115 -10.11 6.52 4.51
C PHE A 115 -8.92 6.14 3.62
N HIS A 116 -8.68 4.84 3.38
CA HIS A 116 -7.61 4.39 2.48
C HIS A 116 -7.79 4.90 1.05
N THR A 117 -9.00 4.79 0.51
CA THR A 117 -9.32 5.28 -0.84
C THR A 117 -9.08 6.79 -0.93
N THR A 118 -9.54 7.56 0.08
CA THR A 118 -9.32 9.02 0.12
C THR A 118 -7.82 9.35 0.15
N MET A 119 -7.02 8.66 0.98
CA MET A 119 -5.57 8.87 1.02
C MET A 119 -4.93 8.55 -0.33
N LEU A 120 -5.32 7.44 -0.96
CA LEU A 120 -4.77 7.08 -2.25
C LEU A 120 -5.09 8.14 -3.33
N TRP A 121 -6.36 8.51 -3.47
CA TRP A 121 -6.78 9.50 -4.48
C TRP A 121 -6.22 10.89 -4.21
N LEU A 122 -6.22 11.35 -2.94
CA LEU A 122 -5.69 12.65 -2.55
C LEU A 122 -4.25 12.84 -3.04
N TRP A 123 -3.40 11.85 -2.79
CA TRP A 123 -1.98 11.92 -3.14
C TRP A 123 -1.69 11.65 -4.63
N HIS A 124 -2.73 11.31 -5.41
CA HIS A 124 -2.68 11.25 -6.88
C HIS A 124 -3.35 12.47 -7.52
N LEU A 125 -3.74 13.49 -6.77
CA LEU A 125 -4.12 14.78 -7.31
C LEU A 125 -2.85 15.64 -7.54
N PRO A 126 -2.79 16.41 -8.67
CA PRO A 126 -1.57 17.14 -9.04
C PRO A 126 -1.04 18.10 -7.98
N VAL A 127 -1.92 18.87 -7.31
CA VAL A 127 -1.53 19.87 -6.31
C VAL A 127 -1.05 19.25 -5.00
N PRO A 128 -1.78 18.32 -4.34
CA PRO A 128 -1.28 17.61 -3.16
C PRO A 128 0.01 16.85 -3.44
N TYR A 129 0.12 16.21 -4.60
CA TYR A 129 1.32 15.49 -5.01
C TYR A 129 2.54 16.42 -5.12
N ALA A 130 2.41 17.54 -5.83
CA ALA A 130 3.50 18.52 -5.96
C ALA A 130 3.90 19.10 -4.58
N TRP A 131 2.95 19.31 -3.69
CA TRP A 131 3.23 19.72 -2.32
C TRP A 131 3.98 18.63 -1.54
N ALA A 132 3.62 17.35 -1.69
CA ALA A 132 4.32 16.24 -1.03
C ALA A 132 5.81 16.17 -1.43
N LEU A 133 6.16 16.62 -2.64
CA LEU A 133 7.55 16.69 -3.11
C LEU A 133 8.28 18.00 -2.77
N SER A 134 7.69 18.88 -1.96
CA SER A 134 8.27 20.18 -1.62
C SER A 134 9.16 20.15 -0.36
N GLY A 135 9.35 19.01 0.28
CA GLY A 135 10.20 18.87 1.46
C GLY A 135 9.94 17.62 2.28
N ASN A 136 10.75 17.41 3.32
CA ASN A 136 10.69 16.23 4.17
C ASN A 136 9.36 16.08 4.91
N ALA A 137 8.87 17.13 5.55
CA ALA A 137 7.61 17.06 6.30
C ALA A 137 6.39 16.78 5.39
N PRO A 138 6.18 17.48 4.26
CA PRO A 138 5.15 17.14 3.30
C PRO A 138 5.22 15.69 2.80
N TYR A 139 6.42 15.20 2.52
CA TYR A 139 6.64 13.81 2.11
C TYR A 139 6.11 12.81 3.15
N TRP A 140 6.50 12.98 4.42
CA TRP A 140 6.07 12.06 5.48
C TRP A 140 4.57 12.20 5.83
N ILE A 141 3.99 13.39 5.64
CA ILE A 141 2.54 13.61 5.75
C ILE A 141 1.79 12.84 4.64
N MET A 142 2.40 12.60 3.49
CA MET A 142 1.86 11.73 2.46
C MET A 142 2.05 10.25 2.81
N GLU A 143 3.30 9.84 3.06
CA GLU A 143 3.65 8.41 3.16
C GLU A 143 3.05 7.73 4.39
N VAL A 144 3.10 8.39 5.56
CA VAL A 144 2.67 7.75 6.82
C VAL A 144 1.16 7.43 6.82
N PRO A 145 0.24 8.38 6.54
CA PRO A 145 -1.19 8.06 6.49
C PRO A 145 -1.54 7.06 5.38
N LEU A 146 -0.88 7.15 4.23
CA LEU A 146 -1.09 6.23 3.12
C LEU A 146 -0.70 4.80 3.53
N PHE A 147 0.46 4.62 4.14
CA PHE A 147 0.93 3.31 4.60
C PHE A 147 0.10 2.76 5.77
N LEU A 148 -0.21 3.59 6.78
CA LEU A 148 -1.02 3.16 7.92
C LEU A 148 -2.45 2.77 7.51
N SER A 149 -3.06 3.51 6.58
CA SER A 149 -4.36 3.15 6.03
C SER A 149 -4.33 1.81 5.28
N ALA A 150 -3.24 1.55 4.55
CA ALA A 150 -3.03 0.27 3.87
C ALA A 150 -2.87 -0.89 4.87
N LEU A 151 -2.08 -0.71 5.94
CA LEU A 151 -1.95 -1.72 7.00
C LEU A 151 -3.31 -2.08 7.60
N TRP A 152 -4.14 -1.08 7.85
CA TRP A 152 -5.48 -1.28 8.40
C TRP A 152 -6.39 -2.00 7.43
N LEU A 153 -6.38 -1.59 6.15
CA LEU A 153 -7.13 -2.26 5.08
C LEU A 153 -6.72 -3.73 4.93
N TRP A 154 -5.43 -4.02 4.89
CA TRP A 154 -4.91 -5.39 4.78
C TRP A 154 -5.27 -6.27 5.97
N ARG A 155 -5.36 -5.70 7.17
CA ARG A 155 -5.92 -6.41 8.32
C ARG A 155 -7.35 -6.89 8.05
N GLU A 156 -8.22 -6.03 7.57
CA GLU A 156 -9.62 -6.40 7.30
C GLU A 156 -9.73 -7.45 6.18
N ILE A 157 -8.82 -7.39 5.21
CA ILE A 157 -8.78 -8.37 4.11
C ILE A 157 -8.22 -9.72 4.57
N LEU A 158 -7.11 -9.75 5.29
CA LEU A 158 -6.35 -10.98 5.54
C LEU A 158 -6.65 -11.63 6.90
N ASP A 159 -7.20 -10.91 7.87
CA ASP A 159 -7.54 -11.49 9.16
C ASP A 159 -8.75 -12.42 9.03
N VAL A 160 -8.47 -13.72 9.13
CA VAL A 160 -9.48 -14.78 9.00
C VAL A 160 -10.53 -14.79 10.10
N ARG A 161 -10.32 -14.06 11.19
CA ARG A 161 -11.30 -13.84 12.26
C ARG A 161 -12.39 -12.84 11.82
N ARG A 162 -12.11 -12.02 10.81
CA ARG A 162 -13.05 -11.06 10.25
C ARG A 162 -14.08 -11.74 9.34
N PRO A 163 -15.32 -11.24 9.28
CA PRO A 163 -16.37 -11.79 8.42
C PRO A 163 -15.91 -11.88 6.96
N ALA A 164 -16.09 -13.04 6.33
CA ALA A 164 -15.65 -13.27 4.96
C ALA A 164 -16.32 -12.30 3.96
N GLY A 165 -17.62 -12.04 4.12
CA GLY A 165 -18.36 -11.12 3.25
C GLY A 165 -17.79 -9.71 3.23
N GLY A 166 -17.45 -9.16 4.40
CA GLY A 166 -16.82 -7.85 4.49
C GLY A 166 -15.45 -7.80 3.81
N ALA A 167 -14.60 -8.81 4.04
CA ALA A 167 -13.31 -8.93 3.40
C ALA A 167 -13.41 -9.01 1.86
N LEU A 168 -14.36 -9.76 1.33
CA LEU A 168 -14.62 -9.89 -0.11
C LEU A 168 -15.08 -8.57 -0.72
N ILE A 169 -16.05 -7.90 -0.08
CA ILE A 169 -16.56 -6.60 -0.56
C ILE A 169 -15.42 -5.57 -0.61
N VAL A 170 -14.64 -5.45 0.46
CA VAL A 170 -13.53 -4.48 0.52
C VAL A 170 -12.44 -4.81 -0.48
N SER A 171 -12.08 -6.08 -0.66
CA SER A 171 -11.09 -6.47 -1.67
C SER A 171 -11.56 -6.13 -3.09
N ALA A 172 -12.82 -6.44 -3.43
CA ALA A 172 -13.40 -6.12 -4.73
C ALA A 172 -13.51 -4.60 -4.95
N ALA A 173 -13.93 -3.84 -3.93
CA ALA A 173 -14.00 -2.38 -4.00
C ALA A 173 -12.61 -1.75 -4.15
N THR A 174 -11.58 -2.32 -3.48
CA THR A 174 -10.20 -1.86 -3.62
C THR A 174 -9.67 -2.13 -5.03
N LEU A 175 -9.94 -3.31 -5.60
CA LEU A 175 -9.60 -3.61 -7.00
C LEU A 175 -10.27 -2.62 -7.97
N LEU A 176 -11.54 -2.35 -7.77
CA LEU A 176 -12.29 -1.43 -8.63
C LEU A 176 -11.73 -0.01 -8.58
N GLN A 177 -11.47 0.54 -7.40
CA GLN A 177 -10.94 1.89 -7.24
C GLN A 177 -9.49 2.01 -7.74
N MET A 178 -8.65 0.98 -7.56
CA MET A 178 -7.29 0.93 -8.11
C MET A 178 -7.32 0.89 -9.65
N THR A 179 -8.22 0.08 -10.22
CA THR A 179 -8.48 0.04 -11.67
C THR A 179 -8.94 1.41 -12.19
N ALA A 180 -9.86 2.08 -11.49
CA ALA A 180 -10.37 3.38 -11.89
C ALA A 180 -9.25 4.45 -11.90
N LEU A 181 -8.43 4.49 -10.86
CA LEU A 181 -7.30 5.43 -10.77
C LEU A 181 -6.23 5.11 -11.83
N GLY A 182 -5.86 3.83 -11.99
CA GLY A 182 -4.90 3.39 -13.00
C GLY A 182 -5.37 3.71 -14.43
N ALA A 183 -6.64 3.43 -14.73
CA ALA A 183 -7.24 3.77 -16.03
C ALA A 183 -7.27 5.30 -16.26
N PHE A 184 -7.65 6.09 -15.25
CA PHE A 184 -7.64 7.55 -15.35
C PHE A 184 -6.25 8.09 -15.73
N LEU A 185 -5.18 7.58 -15.11
CA LEU A 185 -3.82 7.99 -15.41
C LEU A 185 -3.33 7.49 -16.77
N THR A 186 -3.68 6.25 -17.14
CA THR A 186 -3.25 5.62 -18.40
C THR A 186 -3.89 6.29 -19.62
N PHE A 187 -5.17 6.66 -19.53
CA PHE A 187 -5.91 7.25 -20.66
C PHE A 187 -5.93 8.79 -20.64
N ALA A 188 -5.17 9.42 -19.73
CA ALA A 188 -5.04 10.87 -19.75
C ALA A 188 -4.39 11.35 -21.06
N SER A 189 -4.94 12.43 -21.63
CA SER A 189 -4.47 13.02 -22.89
C SER A 189 -3.33 14.03 -22.71
N HIS A 190 -3.03 14.41 -21.47
CA HIS A 190 -1.98 15.36 -21.13
C HIS A 190 -1.36 15.04 -19.78
N PRO A 191 -0.08 15.43 -19.56
CA PRO A 191 0.59 15.17 -18.29
C PRO A 191 0.05 16.07 -17.19
N LEU A 192 -0.17 15.50 -15.99
CA LEU A 192 -0.75 16.16 -14.83
C LEU A 192 0.30 16.51 -13.76
N PHE A 193 1.41 15.78 -13.71
CA PHE A 193 2.38 15.85 -12.61
C PHE A 193 3.60 16.68 -12.96
N SER A 194 3.48 18.00 -12.79
CA SER A 194 4.52 18.97 -13.14
C SER A 194 5.91 18.72 -12.52
N PRO A 195 6.09 18.11 -11.34
CA PRO A 195 7.43 17.81 -10.82
C PRO A 195 8.29 16.93 -11.73
N HIS A 196 7.66 16.12 -12.59
CA HIS A 196 8.35 15.16 -13.48
C HIS A 196 8.50 15.65 -14.93
N PHE A 197 8.04 16.85 -15.27
CA PHE A 197 8.05 17.35 -16.66
C PHE A 197 9.42 17.46 -17.29
N LEU A 198 10.44 17.74 -16.48
CA LEU A 198 11.82 17.86 -16.97
C LEU A 198 12.67 16.61 -16.66
N THR A 199 12.33 15.88 -15.61
CA THR A 199 13.16 14.78 -15.12
C THR A 199 12.92 13.47 -15.85
N SER A 200 11.71 13.20 -16.32
CA SER A 200 11.37 11.98 -17.06
C SER A 200 12.12 11.87 -18.41
N GLN A 201 12.41 13.00 -19.06
CA GLN A 201 13.10 13.04 -20.35
C GLN A 201 14.51 12.44 -20.28
N ALA A 202 15.22 12.61 -19.15
CA ALA A 202 16.53 12.01 -18.94
C ALA A 202 16.51 10.47 -18.98
N TYR A 203 15.34 9.87 -18.74
CA TYR A 203 15.09 8.43 -18.79
C TYR A 203 14.42 7.96 -20.10
N GLY A 204 14.37 8.84 -21.11
CA GLY A 204 13.80 8.53 -22.43
C GLY A 204 12.26 8.50 -22.48
N LEU A 205 11.59 9.02 -21.45
CA LEU A 205 10.13 9.09 -21.39
C LEU A 205 9.66 10.55 -21.47
N SER A 206 8.66 10.81 -22.28
CA SER A 206 7.91 12.06 -22.16
C SER A 206 7.14 12.07 -20.84
N PRO A 207 6.76 13.25 -20.30
CA PRO A 207 5.96 13.34 -19.08
C PRO A 207 4.63 12.57 -19.15
N LEU A 208 4.03 12.50 -20.33
CA LEU A 208 2.79 11.77 -20.55
C LEU A 208 3.01 10.24 -20.53
N GLU A 209 4.04 9.76 -21.21
CA GLU A 209 4.39 8.33 -21.22
C GLU A 209 4.74 7.82 -19.82
N ASP A 210 5.50 8.60 -19.03
CA ASP A 210 5.80 8.27 -17.64
C ASP A 210 4.53 8.16 -16.78
N GLN A 211 3.59 9.12 -16.95
CA GLN A 211 2.30 9.08 -16.26
C GLN A 211 1.44 7.88 -16.70
N GLN A 212 1.38 7.58 -17.98
CA GLN A 212 0.64 6.44 -18.51
C GLN A 212 1.22 5.12 -18.04
N LEU A 213 2.55 5.02 -17.99
CA LEU A 213 3.25 3.88 -17.42
C LEU A 213 2.92 3.72 -15.93
N ALA A 214 2.90 4.81 -15.15
CA ALA A 214 2.48 4.77 -13.76
C ALA A 214 1.05 4.21 -13.61
N GLY A 215 0.12 4.66 -14.47
CA GLY A 215 -1.24 4.15 -14.50
C GLY A 215 -1.31 2.64 -14.77
N LEU A 216 -0.56 2.14 -15.74
CA LEU A 216 -0.47 0.70 -16.05
C LEU A 216 0.10 -0.10 -14.88
N LEU A 217 1.13 0.41 -14.20
CA LEU A 217 1.75 -0.23 -13.03
C LEU A 217 0.79 -0.29 -11.83
N MET A 218 -0.03 0.72 -11.65
CA MET A 218 -1.07 0.73 -10.61
C MET A 218 -2.23 -0.19 -10.98
N TRP A 219 -2.63 -0.21 -12.24
CA TRP A 219 -3.77 -0.99 -12.71
C TRP A 219 -3.49 -2.50 -12.63
N ILE A 220 -2.36 -2.97 -13.17
CA ILE A 220 -2.07 -4.40 -13.32
C ILE A 220 -1.26 -4.93 -12.13
N PRO A 221 0.06 -4.66 -12.00
CA PRO A 221 0.87 -5.31 -10.97
C PRO A 221 0.44 -4.94 -9.54
N ALA A 222 0.07 -3.67 -9.29
CA ALA A 222 -0.31 -3.25 -7.95
C ALA A 222 -1.65 -3.82 -7.48
N SER A 223 -2.53 -4.23 -8.40
CA SER A 223 -3.81 -4.87 -8.09
C SER A 223 -3.68 -6.38 -7.82
N LEU A 224 -2.62 -7.06 -8.31
CA LEU A 224 -2.47 -8.51 -8.17
C LEU A 224 -2.50 -9.02 -6.73
N PRO A 225 -1.83 -8.40 -5.74
CA PRO A 225 -1.91 -8.84 -4.35
C PRO A 225 -3.34 -8.79 -3.78
N PHE A 226 -4.12 -7.77 -4.13
CA PHE A 226 -5.53 -7.65 -3.72
C PHE A 226 -6.40 -8.72 -4.40
N ALA A 227 -6.17 -9.01 -5.68
CA ALA A 227 -6.85 -10.10 -6.39
C ALA A 227 -6.52 -11.46 -5.77
N ALA A 228 -5.25 -11.71 -5.45
CA ALA A 228 -4.83 -12.94 -4.78
C ALA A 228 -5.48 -13.08 -3.40
N ALA A 229 -5.55 -12.00 -2.63
CA ALA A 229 -6.23 -11.99 -1.33
C ALA A 229 -7.74 -12.22 -1.46
N PHE A 230 -8.38 -11.63 -2.47
CA PHE A 230 -9.79 -11.89 -2.78
C PHE A 230 -10.03 -13.37 -3.07
N LEU A 231 -9.25 -13.97 -3.96
CA LEU A 231 -9.37 -15.39 -4.30
C LEU A 231 -9.09 -16.30 -3.09
N PHE A 232 -8.10 -15.95 -2.27
CA PHE A 232 -7.83 -16.66 -1.01
C PHE A 232 -9.06 -16.64 -0.08
N ARG A 233 -9.72 -15.49 0.08
CA ARG A 233 -10.92 -15.36 0.92
C ARG A 233 -12.10 -16.12 0.34
N VAL A 234 -12.28 -16.12 -0.98
CA VAL A 234 -13.30 -16.94 -1.67
C VAL A 234 -13.07 -18.43 -1.41
N ALA A 235 -11.84 -18.92 -1.71
CA ALA A 235 -11.49 -20.33 -1.52
C ALA A 235 -11.74 -20.76 -0.06
N ARG A 236 -11.35 -19.91 0.89
CA ARG A 236 -11.55 -20.20 2.30
C ARG A 236 -13.03 -20.21 2.72
N ALA A 237 -13.85 -19.30 2.17
CA ALA A 237 -15.29 -19.28 2.44
C ALA A 237 -16.01 -20.53 1.90
N LEU A 238 -15.54 -21.09 0.78
CA LEU A 238 -16.09 -22.31 0.19
C LEU A 238 -15.65 -23.58 0.92
N THR A 239 -14.49 -23.57 1.59
CA THR A 239 -13.95 -24.75 2.30
C THR A 239 -14.32 -24.79 3.78
N GLN A 240 -14.89 -23.72 4.35
CA GLN A 240 -15.40 -23.78 5.73
C GLN A 240 -16.75 -24.51 5.73
N PRO A 241 -16.92 -25.58 6.53
CA PRO A 241 -18.22 -26.23 6.67
C PRO A 241 -19.26 -25.23 7.16
N SER A 242 -20.46 -25.30 6.62
CA SER A 242 -21.60 -24.45 6.99
C SER A 242 -22.25 -24.90 8.31
N ASP A 243 -21.46 -25.24 9.31
CA ASP A 243 -21.94 -25.76 10.60
C ASP A 243 -22.88 -24.79 11.34
N GLY A 244 -22.86 -23.51 11.01
CA GLY A 244 -23.78 -22.51 11.61
C GLY A 244 -25.22 -22.59 11.10
N LEU A 245 -25.46 -23.13 9.91
CA LEU A 245 -26.83 -23.23 9.35
C LEU A 245 -27.63 -24.45 9.89
N LEU A 246 -26.94 -25.52 10.27
CA LEU A 246 -27.57 -26.71 10.81
C LEU A 246 -27.95 -26.54 12.29
N VAL A 247 -27.11 -25.89 13.09
CA VAL A 247 -27.37 -25.61 14.52
C VAL A 247 -28.58 -24.65 14.69
N GLY A 248 -28.72 -23.66 13.81
CA GLY A 248 -29.85 -22.74 13.83
C GLY A 248 -31.18 -23.42 13.46
N ARG A 249 -31.16 -24.40 12.56
CA ARG A 249 -32.39 -25.16 12.17
C ARG A 249 -32.83 -26.17 13.22
N THR A 250 -31.90 -26.81 13.92
CA THR A 250 -32.26 -27.74 15.02
C THR A 250 -32.76 -26.98 16.24
N ALA A 251 -32.17 -25.81 16.58
CA ALA A 251 -32.66 -24.97 17.68
C ALA A 251 -34.02 -24.32 17.38
N ALA A 252 -34.35 -24.01 16.13
CA ALA A 252 -35.66 -23.51 15.73
C ALA A 252 -36.71 -24.62 15.74
N ALA A 253 -36.35 -25.83 15.30
CA ALA A 253 -37.28 -26.99 15.32
C ALA A 253 -37.62 -27.45 16.74
N SER A 254 -36.67 -27.38 17.70
CA SER A 254 -36.93 -27.73 19.10
C SER A 254 -37.84 -26.72 19.84
N ARG A 255 -37.89 -25.46 19.38
CA ARG A 255 -38.80 -24.44 19.94
C ARG A 255 -40.24 -24.51 19.42
N LEU A 256 -40.51 -25.28 18.36
CA LEU A 256 -41.84 -25.47 17.80
C LEU A 256 -42.51 -26.74 18.34
N LEU A 257 -41.82 -27.52 19.15
CA LEU A 257 -42.31 -28.79 19.74
C LEU A 257 -42.59 -28.68 21.25
N HIS A 258 -42.50 -27.50 21.82
CA HIS A 258 -42.91 -27.14 23.19
C HIS A 258 -43.84 -25.92 23.17
#